data_775fb76316ddf39c1c38cd23d243463d
#
_entry.id   775fb76316ddf39c1c38cd23d243463d
#
_cell.length_a   1.000
_cell.length_b   1.000
_cell.length_c   1.000
_cell.angle_alpha   90.00
_cell.angle_beta   90.00
_cell.angle_gamma   90.00
#
_symmetry.space_group_name_H-M   'P 1'
#
loop_
_entity.id
_entity.type
_entity.pdbx_description
1 polymer ?
#
loop_
_entity_poly.entity_id
_entity_poly.type
_entity_poly.pdbx_seq_one_letter_code
_entity_poly.pdbx_strand_id
1 'polypeptide(L)'
;MTQTIQVVAIGGTTRPNSSSEKALRIAAQAAKDAGAQVSFITGTDLLMPIYDTQSTERAAESLHLIEQIRNADGVLISSPGYHGGMSGLIKNAIDYLEDLSGDRRPYLDGRAVGCVAVAHGWQASVTTLHQLRHITHALRGWPTPMGAAVNTAETQFSADGTLENPAANAALTRIGAQVVDFAEAFTAHRN
;
A
#
# COMPACT_ATOMS: atom_id res chain seq x y z
N MET A 1 8.98 26.27 6.51
CA MET A 1 7.73 25.65 5.99
C MET A 1 7.93 24.15 6.08
N THR A 2 7.10 23.44 6.84
CA THR A 2 7.14 21.96 6.87
C THR A 2 6.75 21.43 5.50
N GLN A 3 7.58 20.57 4.93
CA GLN A 3 7.29 19.92 3.66
C GLN A 3 6.04 19.04 3.82
N THR A 4 5.08 19.12 2.91
CA THR A 4 3.88 18.28 2.94
C THR A 4 4.26 16.83 2.67
N ILE A 5 3.87 15.92 3.55
CA ILE A 5 4.12 14.48 3.43
C ILE A 5 3.42 13.92 2.20
N GLN A 6 4.16 13.17 1.39
CA GLN A 6 3.66 12.50 0.18
C GLN A 6 3.44 11.02 0.46
N VAL A 7 2.22 10.54 0.27
CA VAL A 7 1.86 9.13 0.47
C VAL A 7 1.35 8.55 -0.85
N VAL A 8 1.85 7.38 -1.23
CA VAL A 8 1.37 6.63 -2.38
C VAL A 8 0.53 5.45 -1.91
N ALA A 9 -0.70 5.37 -2.38
CA ALA A 9 -1.64 4.30 -2.07
C ALA A 9 -1.76 3.34 -3.27
N ILE A 10 -1.25 2.11 -3.10
CA ILE A 10 -1.21 1.07 -4.13
C ILE A 10 -2.16 -0.05 -3.74
N GLY A 11 -3.07 -0.42 -4.60
CA GLY A 11 -3.93 -1.56 -4.28
C GLY A 11 -5.18 -1.71 -5.12
N GLY A 12 -5.97 -2.69 -4.73
CA GLY A 12 -7.20 -3.04 -5.43
C GLY A 12 -7.02 -4.21 -6.38
N THR A 13 -7.91 -4.25 -7.34
CA THR A 13 -7.95 -5.22 -8.44
C THR A 13 -8.31 -4.47 -9.72
N THR A 14 -8.35 -5.15 -10.85
CA THR A 14 -8.88 -4.58 -12.10
C THR A 14 -10.38 -4.24 -12.03
N ARG A 15 -11.11 -4.82 -11.06
CA ARG A 15 -12.51 -4.49 -10.83
C ARG A 15 -12.63 -3.19 -10.01
N PRO A 16 -13.26 -2.15 -10.54
CA PRO A 16 -13.49 -0.91 -9.79
C PRO A 16 -14.25 -1.16 -8.48
N ASN A 17 -13.92 -0.38 -7.46
CA ASN A 17 -14.55 -0.46 -6.13
C ASN A 17 -14.45 -1.84 -5.48
N SER A 18 -13.38 -2.59 -5.76
CA SER A 18 -13.12 -3.84 -5.07
C SER A 18 -12.97 -3.64 -3.56
N SER A 19 -13.21 -4.69 -2.78
CA SER A 19 -13.08 -4.61 -1.31
C SER A 19 -11.68 -4.17 -0.87
N SER A 20 -10.63 -4.62 -1.56
CA SER A 20 -9.26 -4.19 -1.29
C SER A 20 -9.02 -2.72 -1.65
N GLU A 21 -9.64 -2.21 -2.71
CA GLU A 21 -9.58 -0.77 -3.04
C GLU A 21 -10.34 0.07 -2.01
N LYS A 22 -11.53 -0.37 -1.59
CA LYS A 22 -12.30 0.33 -0.55
C LYS A 22 -11.53 0.39 0.78
N ALA A 23 -10.91 -0.70 1.20
CA ALA A 23 -10.07 -0.73 2.39
C ALA A 23 -8.87 0.23 2.27
N LEU A 24 -8.22 0.26 1.10
CA LEU A 24 -7.14 1.21 0.81
C LEU A 24 -7.61 2.66 0.95
N ARG A 25 -8.79 2.98 0.43
CA ARG A 25 -9.36 4.34 0.47
C ARG A 25 -9.65 4.81 1.89
N ILE A 26 -10.08 3.93 2.80
CA ILE A 26 -10.26 4.27 4.22
C ILE A 26 -8.90 4.65 4.84
N ALA A 27 -7.87 3.84 4.65
CA ALA A 27 -6.54 4.15 5.17
C ALA A 27 -5.95 5.42 4.52
N ALA A 28 -6.15 5.60 3.23
CA ALA A 28 -5.72 6.79 2.49
C ALA A 28 -6.44 8.07 2.95
N GLN A 29 -7.73 7.98 3.27
CA GLN A 29 -8.47 9.11 3.82
C GLN A 29 -7.91 9.52 5.18
N ALA A 30 -7.61 8.56 6.05
CA ALA A 30 -6.98 8.85 7.34
C ALA A 30 -5.59 9.49 7.20
N ALA A 31 -4.81 9.12 6.19
CA ALA A 31 -3.55 9.79 5.89
C ALA A 31 -3.76 11.25 5.42
N LYS A 32 -4.81 11.50 4.61
CA LYS A 32 -5.19 12.87 4.22
C LYS A 32 -5.65 13.70 5.41
N ASP A 33 -6.47 13.13 6.28
CA ASP A 33 -6.96 13.79 7.50
C ASP A 33 -5.80 14.14 8.46
N ALA A 34 -4.71 13.36 8.41
CA ALA A 34 -3.46 13.64 9.10
C ALA A 34 -2.54 14.64 8.36
N GLY A 35 -2.98 15.23 7.24
CA GLY A 35 -2.26 16.29 6.52
C GLY A 35 -1.40 15.84 5.33
N ALA A 36 -1.41 14.57 4.96
CA ALA A 36 -0.65 14.10 3.79
C ALA A 36 -1.36 14.38 2.47
N GLN A 37 -0.58 14.57 1.41
CA GLN A 37 -1.07 14.41 0.04
C GLN A 37 -1.00 12.94 -0.35
N VAL A 38 -2.10 12.41 -0.89
CA VAL A 38 -2.18 10.99 -1.25
C VAL A 38 -2.47 10.84 -2.74
N SER A 39 -1.57 10.16 -3.44
CA SER A 39 -1.76 9.68 -4.81
C SER A 39 -2.17 8.20 -4.81
N PHE A 40 -2.88 7.79 -5.85
CA PHE A 40 -3.40 6.42 -5.98
C PHE A 40 -2.85 5.75 -7.23
N ILE A 41 -2.51 4.47 -7.10
CA ILE A 41 -2.18 3.55 -8.21
C ILE A 41 -3.10 2.33 -8.03
N THR A 42 -4.20 2.33 -8.75
CA THR A 42 -5.29 1.35 -8.57
C THR A 42 -5.89 0.93 -9.91
N GLY A 43 -6.64 -0.15 -9.91
CA GLY A 43 -7.39 -0.57 -11.08
C GLY A 43 -6.50 -0.87 -12.28
N THR A 44 -6.72 -0.14 -13.37
CA THR A 44 -5.98 -0.29 -14.64
C THR A 44 -4.54 0.19 -14.57
N ASP A 45 -4.19 1.08 -13.65
CA ASP A 45 -2.81 1.55 -13.45
C ASP A 45 -1.87 0.41 -13.03
N LEU A 46 -2.44 -0.68 -12.49
CA LEU A 46 -1.70 -1.88 -12.09
C LEU A 46 -1.52 -2.89 -13.24
N LEU A 47 -2.11 -2.64 -14.42
CA LEU A 47 -1.98 -3.51 -15.59
C LEU A 47 -0.66 -3.24 -16.32
N MET A 48 0.44 -3.47 -15.64
CA MET A 48 1.78 -3.37 -16.17
C MET A 48 2.25 -4.71 -16.77
N PRO A 49 3.13 -4.71 -17.76
CA PRO A 49 3.83 -5.93 -18.17
C PRO A 49 4.44 -6.66 -16.96
N ILE A 50 4.63 -7.97 -17.05
CA ILE A 50 5.37 -8.69 -16.02
C ILE A 50 6.78 -8.12 -15.94
N TYR A 51 7.26 -7.85 -14.73
CA TYR A 51 8.61 -7.33 -14.50
C TYR A 51 9.65 -8.28 -15.08
N ASP A 52 10.46 -7.77 -16.00
CA ASP A 52 11.53 -8.52 -16.65
C ASP A 52 12.89 -7.91 -16.30
N THR A 53 13.74 -8.71 -15.68
CA THR A 53 15.11 -8.31 -15.28
C THR A 53 16.05 -8.15 -16.48
N GLN A 54 15.70 -8.70 -17.65
CA GLN A 54 16.52 -8.61 -18.86
C GLN A 54 16.18 -7.38 -19.72
N SER A 55 15.00 -6.80 -19.51
CA SER A 55 14.55 -5.61 -20.22
C SER A 55 14.88 -4.34 -19.46
N THR A 56 15.40 -3.35 -20.13
CA THR A 56 15.54 -1.97 -19.63
C THR A 56 14.36 -1.08 -20.05
N GLU A 57 13.50 -1.57 -20.94
CA GLU A 57 12.30 -0.86 -21.35
C GLU A 57 11.21 -1.00 -20.31
N ARG A 58 10.52 0.11 -20.03
CA ARG A 58 9.42 0.17 -19.05
C ARG A 58 8.20 0.83 -19.69
N ALA A 59 7.03 0.25 -19.47
CA ALA A 59 5.76 0.86 -19.86
C ALA A 59 5.51 2.14 -19.05
N ALA A 60 4.68 3.02 -19.56
CA ALA A 60 4.39 4.31 -18.94
C ALA A 60 3.82 4.16 -17.51
N GLU A 61 2.95 3.16 -17.32
CA GLU A 61 2.35 2.83 -16.01
C GLU A 61 3.41 2.38 -15.00
N SER A 62 4.40 1.59 -15.44
CA SER A 62 5.52 1.15 -14.60
C SER A 62 6.42 2.31 -14.23
N LEU A 63 6.75 3.19 -15.17
CA LEU A 63 7.52 4.40 -14.90
C LEU A 63 6.78 5.32 -13.93
N HIS A 64 5.47 5.45 -14.09
CA HIS A 64 4.65 6.24 -13.17
C HIS A 64 4.69 5.66 -11.74
N LEU A 65 4.52 4.35 -11.57
CA LEU A 65 4.64 3.69 -10.27
C LEU A 65 6.01 3.96 -9.62
N ILE A 66 7.10 3.72 -10.37
CA ILE A 66 8.47 3.90 -9.88
C ILE A 66 8.68 5.34 -9.41
N GLU A 67 8.26 6.33 -10.22
CA GLU A 67 8.42 7.74 -9.88
C GLU A 67 7.58 8.17 -8.67
N GLN A 68 6.34 7.68 -8.56
CA GLN A 68 5.51 7.93 -7.38
C GLN A 68 6.17 7.40 -6.10
N ILE A 69 6.68 6.15 -6.11
CA ILE A 69 7.38 5.57 -4.96
C ILE A 69 8.69 6.31 -4.65
N ARG A 70 9.46 6.70 -5.69
CA ARG A 70 10.71 7.47 -5.52
C ARG A 70 10.48 8.72 -4.69
N ASN A 71 9.40 9.43 -4.95
CA ASN A 71 9.07 10.71 -4.33
C ASN A 71 8.25 10.58 -3.05
N ALA A 72 7.77 9.38 -2.72
CA ALA A 72 6.94 9.17 -1.53
C ALA A 72 7.74 9.25 -0.22
N ASP A 73 7.08 9.73 0.83
CA ASP A 73 7.54 9.67 2.22
C ASP A 73 6.93 8.47 2.96
N GLY A 74 5.77 8.01 2.49
CA GLY A 74 5.08 6.83 3.00
C GLY A 74 4.30 6.10 1.92
N VAL A 75 3.97 4.84 2.17
CA VAL A 75 3.26 3.97 1.22
C VAL A 75 2.13 3.23 1.94
N LEU A 76 0.98 3.13 1.28
CA LEU A 76 -0.12 2.25 1.68
C LEU A 76 -0.24 1.14 0.63
N ILE A 77 -0.24 -0.11 1.05
CA ILE A 77 -0.39 -1.25 0.14
C ILE A 77 -1.60 -2.08 0.58
N SER A 78 -2.56 -2.26 -0.34
CA SER A 78 -3.72 -3.13 -0.11
C SER A 78 -3.80 -4.21 -1.17
N SER A 79 -3.81 -5.47 -0.77
CA SER A 79 -3.93 -6.61 -1.67
C SER A 79 -5.14 -7.48 -1.36
N PRO A 80 -5.86 -7.96 -2.37
CA PRO A 80 -6.73 -9.10 -2.16
C PRO A 80 -5.87 -10.34 -1.85
N GLY A 81 -6.40 -11.22 -0.99
CA GLY A 81 -5.79 -12.52 -0.71
C GLY A 81 -6.34 -13.58 -1.66
N TYR A 82 -5.51 -14.07 -2.58
CA TYR A 82 -5.84 -15.15 -3.51
C TYR A 82 -5.00 -16.38 -3.20
N HIS A 83 -5.66 -17.52 -2.97
CA HIS A 83 -4.97 -18.80 -2.73
C HIS A 83 -3.89 -18.73 -1.63
N GLY A 84 -4.15 -17.95 -0.58
CA GLY A 84 -3.24 -17.81 0.55
C GLY A 84 -2.11 -16.78 0.39
N GLY A 85 -2.14 -15.97 -0.68
CA GLY A 85 -1.13 -14.95 -0.93
C GLY A 85 -1.68 -13.67 -1.57
N MET A 86 -0.82 -12.67 -1.71
CA MET A 86 -1.18 -11.44 -2.40
C MET A 86 -1.47 -11.68 -3.89
N SER A 87 -2.24 -10.78 -4.50
CA SER A 87 -2.52 -10.88 -5.94
C SER A 87 -1.25 -10.70 -6.79
N GLY A 88 -1.24 -11.34 -7.96
CA GLY A 88 -0.16 -11.18 -8.93
C GLY A 88 0.03 -9.73 -9.38
N LEU A 89 -1.05 -8.93 -9.44
CA LEU A 89 -0.96 -7.50 -9.76
C LEU A 89 -0.12 -6.74 -8.74
N ILE A 90 -0.39 -6.95 -7.44
CA ILE A 90 0.33 -6.27 -6.37
C ILE A 90 1.77 -6.80 -6.29
N LYS A 91 1.96 -8.11 -6.47
CA LYS A 91 3.32 -8.68 -6.50
C LYS A 91 4.14 -8.09 -7.65
N ASN A 92 3.56 -8.00 -8.85
CA ASN A 92 4.23 -7.41 -10.00
C ASN A 92 4.58 -5.93 -9.78
N ALA A 93 3.66 -5.14 -9.19
CA ALA A 93 3.94 -3.74 -8.82
C ALA A 93 5.11 -3.64 -7.82
N ILE A 94 5.19 -4.55 -6.87
CA ILE A 94 6.30 -4.62 -5.91
C ILE A 94 7.61 -5.01 -6.59
N ASP A 95 7.59 -5.90 -7.57
CA ASP A 95 8.80 -6.34 -8.29
C ASP A 95 9.43 -5.18 -9.08
N TYR A 96 8.64 -4.24 -9.58
CA TYR A 96 9.17 -3.02 -10.21
C TYR A 96 9.97 -2.11 -9.26
N LEU A 97 9.88 -2.30 -7.95
CA LEU A 97 10.71 -1.55 -7.00
C LEU A 97 12.20 -1.90 -7.12
N GLU A 98 12.55 -3.00 -7.82
CA GLU A 98 13.95 -3.30 -8.14
C GLU A 98 14.63 -2.15 -8.93
N ASP A 99 13.86 -1.42 -9.72
CA ASP A 99 14.38 -0.25 -10.46
C ASP A 99 14.80 0.91 -9.54
N LEU A 100 14.46 0.86 -8.26
CA LEU A 100 14.92 1.80 -7.23
C LEU A 100 16.19 1.33 -6.48
N SER A 101 16.74 0.16 -6.81
CA SER A 101 17.85 -0.44 -6.06
C SER A 101 19.09 0.44 -5.99
N GLY A 102 19.35 1.24 -7.03
CA GLY A 102 20.47 2.18 -7.13
C GLY A 102 20.18 3.59 -6.64
N ASP A 103 18.98 3.90 -6.20
CA ASP A 103 18.61 5.23 -5.76
C ASP A 103 19.26 5.60 -4.40
N ARG A 104 19.32 6.89 -4.08
CA ARG A 104 19.75 7.37 -2.75
C ARG A 104 18.91 6.78 -1.61
N ARG A 105 17.64 6.48 -1.86
CA ARG A 105 16.70 5.78 -0.99
C ARG A 105 16.26 4.50 -1.70
N PRO A 106 17.06 3.42 -1.63
CA PRO A 106 16.75 2.22 -2.39
C PRO A 106 15.46 1.57 -1.90
N TYR A 107 14.68 1.06 -2.82
CA TYR A 107 13.42 0.37 -2.56
C TYR A 107 12.45 1.20 -1.72
N LEU A 108 12.20 0.77 -0.47
CA LEU A 108 11.32 1.43 0.50
C LEU A 108 12.10 2.04 1.67
N ASP A 109 13.41 2.21 1.53
CA ASP A 109 14.25 2.76 2.59
C ASP A 109 13.73 4.12 3.09
N GLY A 110 13.59 4.24 4.41
CA GLY A 110 13.09 5.44 5.08
C GLY A 110 11.61 5.74 4.85
N ARG A 111 10.81 4.77 4.37
CA ARG A 111 9.37 4.90 4.18
C ARG A 111 8.61 4.02 5.15
N ALA A 112 7.59 4.58 5.81
CA ALA A 112 6.59 3.77 6.49
C ALA A 112 5.66 3.12 5.48
N VAL A 113 5.28 1.87 5.72
CA VAL A 113 4.39 1.13 4.84
C VAL A 113 3.22 0.55 5.62
N GLY A 114 2.04 1.07 5.36
CA GLY A 114 0.78 0.54 5.87
C GLY A 114 0.31 -0.65 5.02
N CYS A 115 0.18 -1.82 5.64
CA CYS A 115 -0.20 -3.05 4.96
C CYS A 115 -1.64 -3.45 5.26
N VAL A 116 -2.43 -3.67 4.20
CA VAL A 116 -3.83 -4.09 4.26
C VAL A 116 -4.02 -5.34 3.39
N ALA A 117 -4.68 -6.35 3.93
CA ALA A 117 -5.06 -7.55 3.20
C ALA A 117 -6.56 -7.81 3.32
N VAL A 118 -7.21 -8.11 2.20
CA VAL A 118 -8.65 -8.35 2.15
C VAL A 118 -8.93 -9.69 1.48
N ALA A 119 -9.64 -10.59 2.15
CA ALA A 119 -10.00 -11.89 1.58
C ALA A 119 -11.31 -12.40 2.17
N HIS A 120 -11.88 -13.42 1.50
CA HIS A 120 -13.04 -14.14 2.00
C HIS A 120 -12.57 -15.29 2.91
N GLY A 121 -12.21 -14.97 4.14
CA GLY A 121 -11.73 -15.90 5.16
C GLY A 121 -10.45 -15.44 5.86
N TRP A 122 -10.32 -15.78 7.14
CA TRP A 122 -9.20 -15.36 7.99
C TRP A 122 -7.86 -15.92 7.54
N GLN A 123 -7.81 -17.18 7.11
CA GLN A 123 -6.55 -17.78 6.67
C GLN A 123 -5.91 -16.95 5.55
N ALA A 124 -6.67 -16.66 4.49
CA ALA A 124 -6.12 -15.94 3.35
C ALA A 124 -5.80 -14.47 3.68
N SER A 125 -6.64 -13.77 4.46
CA SER A 125 -6.39 -12.38 4.82
C SER A 125 -5.16 -12.24 5.73
N VAL A 126 -5.01 -13.12 6.73
CA VAL A 126 -3.87 -13.08 7.66
C VAL A 126 -2.57 -13.46 6.97
N THR A 127 -2.54 -14.54 6.17
CA THR A 127 -1.32 -14.95 5.46
C THR A 127 -0.88 -13.89 4.44
N THR A 128 -1.82 -13.26 3.73
CA THR A 128 -1.51 -12.16 2.81
C THR A 128 -0.95 -10.95 3.55
N LEU A 129 -1.50 -10.58 4.71
CA LEU A 129 -0.96 -9.49 5.52
C LEU A 129 0.47 -9.79 5.97
N HIS A 130 0.75 -11.01 6.42
CA HIS A 130 2.10 -11.41 6.80
C HIS A 130 3.08 -11.31 5.63
N GLN A 131 2.68 -11.73 4.42
CA GLN A 131 3.52 -11.61 3.22
C GLN A 131 3.83 -10.14 2.88
N LEU A 132 2.83 -9.25 2.91
CA LEU A 132 3.04 -7.82 2.66
C LEU A 132 4.02 -7.21 3.65
N ARG A 133 3.88 -7.52 4.94
CA ARG A 133 4.80 -7.03 5.98
C ARG A 133 6.21 -7.58 5.81
N HIS A 134 6.35 -8.87 5.47
CA HIS A 134 7.64 -9.50 5.23
C HIS A 134 8.36 -8.87 4.03
N ILE A 135 7.67 -8.70 2.91
CA ILE A 135 8.23 -8.07 1.71
C ILE A 135 8.59 -6.61 1.96
N THR A 136 7.74 -5.87 2.67
CA THR A 136 8.05 -4.49 3.08
C THR A 136 9.38 -4.44 3.84
N HIS A 137 9.56 -5.33 4.80
CA HIS A 137 10.80 -5.40 5.58
C HIS A 137 12.00 -5.82 4.72
N ALA A 138 11.83 -6.80 3.84
CA ALA A 138 12.88 -7.22 2.89
C ALA A 138 13.32 -6.08 1.96
N LEU A 139 12.40 -5.19 1.58
CA LEU A 139 12.66 -3.99 0.78
C LEU A 139 13.10 -2.77 1.63
N ARG A 140 13.55 -2.97 2.86
CA ARG A 140 14.06 -1.93 3.79
C ARG A 140 13.00 -0.90 4.23
N GLY A 141 11.71 -1.18 4.01
CA GLY A 141 10.61 -0.35 4.49
C GLY A 141 10.29 -0.61 5.96
N TRP A 142 9.55 0.29 6.58
CA TRP A 142 9.10 0.21 7.97
C TRP A 142 7.61 -0.17 7.98
N PRO A 143 7.24 -1.48 8.12
CA PRO A 143 5.84 -1.82 8.26
C PRO A 143 5.27 -1.13 9.50
N THR A 144 4.15 -0.42 9.34
CA THR A 144 3.50 0.22 10.50
C THR A 144 3.17 -0.82 11.59
N PRO A 145 3.19 -0.46 12.88
CA PRO A 145 2.81 -1.38 13.95
C PRO A 145 1.45 -2.02 13.72
N MET A 146 0.44 -1.23 13.27
CA MET A 146 -0.85 -1.74 12.84
C MET A 146 -0.78 -2.24 11.40
N GLY A 147 -1.32 -3.44 11.17
CA GLY A 147 -1.69 -3.96 9.85
C GLY A 147 -3.12 -4.47 9.90
N ALA A 148 -3.85 -4.45 8.80
CA ALA A 148 -5.25 -4.89 8.78
C ALA A 148 -5.43 -6.13 7.90
N ALA A 149 -5.99 -7.18 8.49
CA ALA A 149 -6.56 -8.32 7.78
C ALA A 149 -8.09 -8.17 7.81
N VAL A 150 -8.72 -7.98 6.67
CA VAL A 150 -10.17 -7.82 6.54
C VAL A 150 -10.77 -9.10 5.98
N ASN A 151 -11.67 -9.73 6.75
CA ASN A 151 -12.41 -10.91 6.35
C ASN A 151 -13.78 -10.52 5.81
N THR A 152 -13.98 -10.57 4.50
CA THR A 152 -15.26 -10.22 3.86
C THR A 152 -16.36 -11.28 4.01
N ALA A 153 -16.08 -12.42 4.65
CA ALA A 153 -17.11 -13.34 5.08
C ALA A 153 -17.85 -12.85 6.35
N GLU A 154 -17.23 -11.98 7.14
CA GLU A 154 -17.75 -11.52 8.42
C GLU A 154 -18.09 -10.03 8.46
N THR A 155 -17.63 -9.27 7.46
CA THR A 155 -17.89 -7.82 7.38
C THR A 155 -18.00 -7.36 5.93
N GLN A 156 -18.81 -6.35 5.70
CA GLN A 156 -19.05 -5.79 4.38
C GLN A 156 -18.72 -4.29 4.36
N PHE A 157 -18.53 -3.79 3.16
CA PHE A 157 -18.41 -2.35 2.93
C PHE A 157 -19.79 -1.80 2.57
N SER A 158 -20.25 -0.83 3.30
CA SER A 158 -21.48 -0.09 3.03
C SER A 158 -21.38 0.73 1.73
N ALA A 159 -22.50 1.28 1.30
CA ALA A 159 -22.59 2.04 0.05
C ALA A 159 -21.70 3.29 0.04
N ASP A 160 -21.50 3.91 1.20
CA ASP A 160 -20.62 5.07 1.40
C ASP A 160 -19.12 4.69 1.48
N GLY A 161 -18.79 3.39 1.40
CA GLY A 161 -17.41 2.88 1.44
C GLY A 161 -16.85 2.61 2.83
N THR A 162 -17.61 2.86 3.91
CA THR A 162 -17.20 2.51 5.26
C THR A 162 -17.28 1.00 5.49
N LEU A 163 -16.48 0.48 6.42
CA LEU A 163 -16.52 -0.92 6.79
C LEU A 163 -17.44 -1.11 8.00
N GLU A 164 -18.41 -2.03 7.88
CA GLU A 164 -19.42 -2.25 8.94
C GLU A 164 -18.83 -2.66 10.28
N ASN A 165 -17.72 -3.41 10.27
CA ASN A 165 -17.02 -3.78 11.50
C ASN A 165 -16.22 -2.58 12.03
N PRO A 166 -16.61 -1.99 13.20
CA PRO A 166 -15.95 -0.79 13.71
C PRO A 166 -14.48 -1.00 14.07
N ALA A 167 -14.11 -2.19 14.55
CA ALA A 167 -12.73 -2.50 14.92
C ALA A 167 -11.84 -2.60 13.69
N ALA A 168 -12.31 -3.24 12.61
CA ALA A 168 -11.60 -3.31 11.35
C ALA A 168 -11.49 -1.91 10.70
N ASN A 169 -12.55 -1.11 10.75
CA ASN A 169 -12.52 0.26 10.26
C ASN A 169 -11.52 1.13 11.04
N ALA A 170 -11.50 1.03 12.36
CA ALA A 170 -10.53 1.72 13.21
C ALA A 170 -9.09 1.28 12.94
N ALA A 171 -8.86 0.00 12.63
CA ALA A 171 -7.53 -0.49 12.25
C ALA A 171 -7.05 0.15 10.93
N LEU A 172 -7.92 0.23 9.91
CA LEU A 172 -7.60 0.87 8.64
C LEU A 172 -7.27 2.36 8.82
N THR A 173 -8.07 3.08 9.62
CA THR A 173 -7.84 4.48 9.96
C THR A 173 -6.49 4.66 10.69
N ARG A 174 -6.20 3.79 11.65
CA ARG A 174 -4.93 3.82 12.39
C ARG A 174 -3.71 3.62 11.49
N ILE A 175 -3.80 2.75 10.50
CA ILE A 175 -2.72 2.51 9.53
C ILE A 175 -2.38 3.80 8.78
N GLY A 176 -3.38 4.51 8.26
CA GLY A 176 -3.17 5.76 7.52
C GLY A 176 -2.49 6.83 8.38
N ALA A 177 -2.96 7.02 9.61
CA ALA A 177 -2.34 7.95 10.56
C ALA A 177 -0.89 7.57 10.88
N GLN A 178 -0.61 6.29 11.18
CA GLN A 178 0.74 5.82 11.50
C GLN A 178 1.75 6.00 10.37
N VAL A 179 1.31 5.91 9.10
CA VAL A 179 2.19 6.19 7.96
C VAL A 179 2.63 7.64 7.98
N VAL A 180 1.73 8.58 8.27
CA VAL A 180 2.04 10.01 8.32
C VAL A 180 2.88 10.34 9.55
N ASP A 181 2.49 9.87 10.74
CA ASP A 181 3.25 10.06 11.99
C ASP A 181 4.73 9.68 11.84
N PHE A 182 4.98 8.51 11.23
CA PHE A 182 6.35 8.05 10.98
C PHE A 182 7.07 8.94 9.95
N ALA A 183 6.39 9.25 8.84
CA ALA A 183 7.00 10.05 7.76
C ALA A 183 7.40 11.44 8.28
N GLU A 184 6.58 12.08 9.10
CA GLU A 184 6.90 13.37 9.74
C GLU A 184 8.11 13.25 10.68
N ALA A 185 8.09 12.26 11.58
CA ALA A 185 9.19 12.04 12.52
C ALA A 185 10.50 11.73 11.79
N PHE A 186 10.46 10.90 10.76
CA PHE A 186 11.65 10.53 9.99
C PHE A 186 12.21 11.69 9.17
N THR A 187 11.34 12.50 8.55
CA THR A 187 11.76 13.70 7.80
C THR A 187 12.36 14.75 8.72
N ALA A 188 11.75 14.98 9.89
CA ALA A 188 12.29 15.91 10.88
C ALA A 188 13.68 15.52 11.39
N HIS A 189 13.98 14.22 11.44
CA HIS A 189 15.28 13.72 11.90
C HIS A 189 16.39 13.81 10.82
N ARG A 190 16.01 13.91 9.54
CA ARG A 190 16.95 13.97 8.41
C ARG A 190 17.36 15.40 8.00
N ASN A 191 16.64 16.41 8.46
CA ASN A 191 16.91 17.83 8.26
C ASN A 191 17.71 18.38 9.45
#